data_b46af471230c9f8460b52153f2359976
#
_entry.id   b46af471230c9f8460b52153f2359976
#
_cell.length_a   1.000
_cell.length_b   1.000
_cell.length_c   1.000
_cell.angle_alpha   90.00
_cell.angle_beta   90.00
_cell.angle_gamma   90.00
#
_symmetry.space_group_name_H-M   'P 1'
#
loop_
_entity.id
_entity.type
_entity.pdbx_description
1 polymer ?
#
loop_
_entity_poly.entity_id
_entity_poly.type
_entity_poly.pdbx_seq_one_letter_code
_entity_poly.pdbx_strand_id
1 'polypeptide(L)'
;FETFVIGKSNQFAHGVSVNVSRFPASKYNPLFIYGGVGLGKTHLMQAIGHHILKTVKKSKVIYISGDSFLNEMVNSIQNNKMQAFREKFRNVDALLVDDIQFMAGRETTQEEFFHTFNHLYQSNKQIVLTSDRPPQEIKRLEERLVSRFQCGIVVDIQPPDLELRMAILNKTRDESNKKISNEMIAYIAQKIEGSIRRLEGAFIKVIAYSESMNREINEALI
;
A
#
# COMPACT_ATOMS: atom_id res chain seq x y z
N PHE A 1 3.32 -7.92 8.27
CA PHE A 1 2.21 -8.84 8.02
C PHE A 1 1.42 -9.18 9.30
N GLU A 2 2.04 -9.25 10.45
CA GLU A 2 1.41 -9.64 11.72
C GLU A 2 0.22 -8.73 12.12
N THR A 3 0.31 -7.46 11.76
CA THR A 3 -0.73 -6.46 12.03
C THR A 3 -1.82 -6.41 10.96
N PHE A 4 -1.69 -7.10 9.83
CA PHE A 4 -2.67 -7.11 8.75
C PHE A 4 -3.79 -8.13 9.03
N VAL A 5 -5.04 -7.69 9.05
CA VAL A 5 -6.20 -8.57 9.25
C VAL A 5 -6.65 -9.15 7.92
N ILE A 6 -6.73 -10.48 7.84
CA ILE A 6 -7.03 -11.19 6.60
C ILE A 6 -8.52 -11.55 6.55
N GLY A 7 -9.15 -11.31 5.42
CA GLY A 7 -10.52 -11.71 5.11
C GLY A 7 -10.69 -12.00 3.62
N LYS A 8 -11.91 -12.35 3.21
CA LYS A 8 -12.22 -12.74 1.81
C LYS A 8 -11.80 -11.68 0.79
N SER A 9 -11.94 -10.40 1.14
CA SER A 9 -11.67 -9.26 0.26
C SER A 9 -10.17 -8.98 0.02
N ASN A 10 -9.26 -9.55 0.81
CA ASN A 10 -7.83 -9.24 0.74
C ASN A 10 -6.90 -10.48 0.84
N GLN A 11 -7.44 -11.67 1.06
CA GLN A 11 -6.64 -12.87 1.28
C GLN A 11 -5.72 -13.23 0.10
N PHE A 12 -6.18 -13.00 -1.13
CA PHE A 12 -5.37 -13.28 -2.32
C PHE A 12 -4.20 -12.29 -2.42
N ALA A 13 -4.47 -10.99 -2.28
CA ALA A 13 -3.44 -9.97 -2.27
C ALA A 13 -2.42 -10.19 -1.13
N HIS A 14 -2.90 -10.58 0.06
CA HIS A 14 -2.04 -10.95 1.19
C HIS A 14 -1.15 -12.16 0.86
N GLY A 15 -1.75 -13.26 0.36
CA GLY A 15 -1.01 -14.48 0.01
C GLY A 15 0.09 -14.26 -1.02
N VAL A 16 -0.21 -13.48 -2.09
CA VAL A 16 0.77 -13.08 -3.09
C VAL A 16 1.87 -12.20 -2.47
N SER A 17 1.51 -11.24 -1.62
CA SER A 17 2.45 -10.35 -0.94
C SER A 17 3.43 -11.11 -0.03
N VAL A 18 2.94 -12.09 0.71
CA VAL A 18 3.78 -12.99 1.52
C VAL A 18 4.74 -13.78 0.64
N ASN A 19 4.26 -14.32 -0.50
CA ASN A 19 5.11 -15.07 -1.43
C ASN A 19 6.22 -14.18 -2.02
N VAL A 20 5.88 -12.97 -2.49
CA VAL A 20 6.84 -11.99 -3.00
C VAL A 20 7.89 -11.62 -1.96
N SER A 21 7.48 -11.44 -0.71
CA SER A 21 8.40 -11.09 0.37
C SER A 21 9.39 -12.20 0.72
N ARG A 22 8.97 -13.47 0.58
CA ARG A 22 9.83 -14.66 0.84
C ARG A 22 10.76 -14.98 -0.33
N PHE A 23 10.29 -14.75 -1.55
CA PHE A 23 11.03 -15.12 -2.76
C PHE A 23 11.03 -13.92 -3.74
N PRO A 24 11.72 -12.80 -3.39
CA PRO A 24 11.71 -11.60 -4.22
C PRO A 24 12.26 -11.87 -5.61
N ALA A 25 11.63 -11.27 -6.61
CA ALA A 25 11.94 -11.35 -8.04
C ALA A 25 11.93 -12.76 -8.68
N SER A 26 11.46 -13.79 -7.97
CA SER A 26 11.49 -15.16 -8.49
C SER A 26 10.27 -15.49 -9.38
N LYS A 27 9.06 -15.12 -8.95
CA LYS A 27 7.82 -15.59 -9.63
C LYS A 27 6.84 -14.47 -9.97
N TYR A 28 6.72 -13.49 -9.10
CA TYR A 28 5.73 -12.41 -9.21
C TYR A 28 6.44 -11.05 -9.25
N ASN A 29 6.90 -10.66 -10.44
CA ASN A 29 7.60 -9.41 -10.65
C ASN A 29 7.18 -8.76 -11.99
N PRO A 30 6.63 -7.54 -11.98
CA PRO A 30 6.24 -6.78 -10.80
C PRO A 30 5.03 -7.38 -10.06
N LEU A 31 4.87 -7.00 -8.80
CA LEU A 31 3.60 -7.10 -8.09
C LEU A 31 2.89 -5.76 -8.15
N PHE A 32 1.68 -5.76 -8.71
CA PHE A 32 0.82 -4.57 -8.77
C PHE A 32 -0.41 -4.78 -7.90
N ILE A 33 -0.55 -3.99 -6.82
CA ILE A 33 -1.67 -4.05 -5.88
C ILE A 33 -2.59 -2.86 -6.12
N TYR A 34 -3.85 -3.10 -6.44
CA TYR A 34 -4.80 -2.00 -6.60
C TYR A 34 -6.05 -2.17 -5.74
N GLY A 35 -6.80 -1.08 -5.59
CA GLY A 35 -8.05 -1.05 -4.84
C GLY A 35 -8.33 0.33 -4.29
N GLY A 36 -9.54 0.55 -3.80
CA GLY A 36 -9.99 1.83 -3.29
C GLY A 36 -9.07 2.45 -2.23
N VAL A 37 -9.30 3.72 -1.91
CA VAL A 37 -8.51 4.44 -0.90
C VAL A 37 -8.76 3.85 0.49
N GLY A 38 -7.66 3.64 1.26
CA GLY A 38 -7.72 3.19 2.65
C GLY A 38 -8.08 1.71 2.83
N LEU A 39 -7.80 0.84 1.84
CA LEU A 39 -8.02 -0.61 1.92
C LEU A 39 -6.81 -1.43 2.38
N GLY A 40 -5.66 -0.79 2.66
CA GLY A 40 -4.47 -1.48 3.17
C GLY A 40 -3.40 -1.80 2.13
N LYS A 41 -3.45 -1.23 0.91
CA LYS A 41 -2.42 -1.41 -0.15
C LYS A 41 -1.02 -1.07 0.35
N THR A 42 -0.86 0.14 0.88
CA THR A 42 0.40 0.64 1.47
C THR A 42 0.90 -0.27 2.61
N HIS A 43 -0.02 -0.76 3.45
CA HIS A 43 0.30 -1.69 4.54
C HIS A 43 0.93 -2.99 4.01
N LEU A 44 0.32 -3.63 3.00
CA LEU A 44 0.88 -4.84 2.39
C LEU A 44 2.22 -4.57 1.72
N MET A 45 2.34 -3.47 0.97
CA MET A 45 3.59 -3.06 0.34
C MET A 45 4.71 -2.87 1.37
N GLN A 46 4.45 -2.15 2.45
CA GLN A 46 5.43 -1.93 3.52
C GLN A 46 5.77 -3.24 4.23
N ALA A 47 4.78 -4.12 4.46
CA ALA A 47 5.03 -5.44 5.04
C ALA A 47 5.97 -6.30 4.17
N ILE A 48 5.87 -6.22 2.83
CA ILE A 48 6.83 -6.85 1.91
C ILE A 48 8.23 -6.29 2.14
N GLY A 49 8.38 -4.96 2.13
CA GLY A 49 9.68 -4.30 2.30
C GLY A 49 10.35 -4.66 3.63
N HIS A 50 9.59 -4.58 4.73
CA HIS A 50 10.08 -4.96 6.06
C HIS A 50 10.50 -6.42 6.13
N HIS A 51 9.75 -7.33 5.51
CA HIS A 51 10.10 -8.75 5.49
C HIS A 51 11.39 -9.01 4.71
N ILE A 52 11.57 -8.38 3.54
CA ILE A 52 12.80 -8.49 2.74
C ILE A 52 14.01 -7.98 3.55
N LEU A 53 13.89 -6.80 4.18
CA LEU A 53 14.96 -6.23 5.01
C LEU A 53 15.33 -7.15 6.19
N LYS A 54 14.35 -7.86 6.77
CA LYS A 54 14.57 -8.77 7.91
C LYS A 54 15.22 -10.10 7.48
N THR A 55 14.90 -10.60 6.30
CA THR A 55 15.28 -11.97 5.87
C THR A 55 16.47 -12.01 4.91
N VAL A 56 16.66 -10.96 4.10
CA VAL A 56 17.76 -10.90 3.13
C VAL A 56 18.86 -9.97 3.65
N LYS A 57 20.00 -10.56 4.05
CA LYS A 57 21.12 -9.79 4.60
C LYS A 57 21.65 -8.74 3.61
N LYS A 58 21.83 -7.53 4.10
CA LYS A 58 22.35 -6.38 3.34
C LYS A 58 21.46 -5.94 2.15
N SER A 59 20.21 -6.36 2.12
CA SER A 59 19.28 -5.91 1.07
C SER A 59 19.05 -4.40 1.16
N LYS A 60 18.93 -3.76 -0.01
CA LYS A 60 18.54 -2.36 -0.16
C LYS A 60 17.09 -2.31 -0.66
N VAL A 61 16.22 -1.79 0.16
CA VAL A 61 14.80 -1.60 -0.18
C VAL A 61 14.49 -0.12 -0.17
N ILE A 62 13.94 0.40 -1.25
CA ILE A 62 13.41 1.77 -1.29
C ILE A 62 11.90 1.71 -1.36
N TYR A 63 11.26 2.45 -0.45
CA TYR A 63 9.85 2.82 -0.50
C TYR A 63 9.73 4.30 -0.84
N ILE A 64 8.89 4.62 -1.82
CA ILE A 64 8.62 5.98 -2.26
C ILE A 64 7.19 6.09 -2.80
N SER A 65 6.53 7.24 -2.63
CA SER A 65 5.28 7.51 -3.34
C SER A 65 5.54 8.01 -4.76
N GLY A 66 4.58 7.81 -5.68
CA GLY A 66 4.67 8.33 -7.05
C GLY A 66 4.88 9.83 -7.11
N ASP A 67 4.23 10.58 -6.22
CA ASP A 67 4.43 12.04 -6.09
C ASP A 67 5.84 12.40 -5.60
N SER A 68 6.35 11.69 -4.59
CA SER A 68 7.71 11.92 -4.08
C SER A 68 8.78 11.57 -5.12
N PHE A 69 8.57 10.51 -5.92
CA PHE A 69 9.47 10.15 -7.02
C PHE A 69 9.51 11.27 -8.07
N LEU A 70 8.33 11.81 -8.46
CA LEU A 70 8.23 12.97 -9.36
C LEU A 70 9.01 14.18 -8.80
N ASN A 71 8.76 14.54 -7.55
CA ASN A 71 9.37 15.72 -6.93
C ASN A 71 10.90 15.57 -6.82
N GLU A 72 11.38 14.38 -6.44
CA GLU A 72 12.82 14.10 -6.36
C GLU A 72 13.49 14.14 -7.74
N MET A 73 12.81 13.64 -8.78
CA MET A 73 13.30 13.72 -10.15
C MET A 73 13.40 15.17 -10.64
N VAL A 74 12.36 15.99 -10.44
CA VAL A 74 12.37 17.41 -10.82
C VAL A 74 13.52 18.15 -10.12
N ASN A 75 13.68 17.93 -8.82
CA ASN A 75 14.80 18.51 -8.07
C ASN A 75 16.17 18.05 -8.60
N SER A 76 16.27 16.79 -9.02
CA SER A 76 17.53 16.25 -9.57
C SER A 76 17.86 16.83 -10.95
N ILE A 77 16.86 17.12 -11.77
CA ILE A 77 17.04 17.83 -13.05
C ILE A 77 17.54 19.26 -12.79
N GLN A 78 16.85 20.00 -11.91
CA GLN A 78 17.20 21.40 -11.61
C GLN A 78 18.61 21.56 -11.04
N ASN A 79 19.10 20.55 -10.30
CA ASN A 79 20.41 20.56 -9.66
C ASN A 79 21.49 19.79 -10.42
N ASN A 80 21.24 19.34 -11.65
CA ASN A 80 22.14 18.51 -12.46
C ASN A 80 22.61 17.21 -11.75
N LYS A 81 21.72 16.58 -10.97
CA LYS A 81 21.99 15.37 -10.16
C LYS A 81 21.29 14.12 -10.68
N MET A 82 20.91 14.07 -11.94
CA MET A 82 20.19 12.92 -12.51
C MET A 82 20.97 11.60 -12.43
N GLN A 83 22.30 11.64 -12.47
CA GLN A 83 23.11 10.43 -12.28
C GLN A 83 22.92 9.87 -10.87
N ALA A 84 23.01 10.70 -9.83
CA ALA A 84 22.80 10.26 -8.44
C ALA A 84 21.37 9.74 -8.21
N PHE A 85 20.37 10.38 -8.85
CA PHE A 85 18.98 9.90 -8.84
C PHE A 85 18.88 8.48 -9.42
N ARG A 86 19.46 8.25 -10.60
CA ARG A 86 19.47 6.93 -11.25
C ARG A 86 20.20 5.89 -10.40
N GLU A 87 21.35 6.23 -9.85
CA GLU A 87 22.11 5.34 -8.95
C GLU A 87 21.30 4.97 -7.71
N LYS A 88 20.59 5.93 -7.11
CA LYS A 88 19.72 5.68 -5.96
C LYS A 88 18.64 4.64 -6.26
N PHE A 89 17.88 4.84 -7.34
CA PHE A 89 16.71 4.00 -7.62
C PHE A 89 17.02 2.72 -8.40
N ARG A 90 18.15 2.64 -9.11
CA ARG A 90 18.54 1.46 -9.89
C ARG A 90 19.44 0.48 -9.14
N ASN A 91 20.06 0.90 -8.02
CA ASN A 91 20.94 0.06 -7.22
C ASN A 91 20.24 -0.43 -5.94
N VAL A 92 19.06 -1.04 -6.09
CA VAL A 92 18.25 -1.58 -4.99
C VAL A 92 17.90 -3.04 -5.25
N ASP A 93 17.57 -3.79 -4.21
CA ASP A 93 17.08 -5.16 -4.31
C ASP A 93 15.55 -5.22 -4.43
N ALA A 94 14.88 -4.22 -3.88
CA ALA A 94 13.45 -4.03 -4.07
C ALA A 94 13.09 -2.53 -4.17
N LEU A 95 12.26 -2.19 -5.16
CA LEU A 95 11.67 -0.86 -5.33
C LEU A 95 10.16 -0.96 -5.09
N LEU A 96 9.68 -0.23 -4.10
CA LEU A 96 8.28 -0.15 -3.70
C LEU A 96 7.76 1.24 -4.01
N VAL A 97 6.83 1.36 -4.97
CA VAL A 97 6.27 2.64 -5.38
C VAL A 97 4.79 2.69 -5.07
N ASP A 98 4.44 3.53 -4.11
CA ASP A 98 3.07 3.71 -3.65
C ASP A 98 2.35 4.76 -4.50
N ASP A 99 1.08 4.52 -4.78
CA ASP A 99 0.21 5.44 -5.53
C ASP A 99 0.82 5.89 -6.88
N ILE A 100 1.16 4.91 -7.73
CA ILE A 100 1.81 5.15 -9.05
C ILE A 100 0.98 6.06 -9.97
N GLN A 101 -0.33 6.19 -9.77
CA GLN A 101 -1.21 7.04 -10.56
C GLN A 101 -0.81 8.53 -10.51
N PHE A 102 -0.06 8.98 -9.52
CA PHE A 102 0.45 10.36 -9.45
C PHE A 102 1.50 10.69 -10.52
N MET A 103 2.10 9.69 -11.16
CA MET A 103 2.99 9.90 -12.30
C MET A 103 2.23 10.11 -13.62
N ALA A 104 0.92 9.85 -13.65
CA ALA A 104 0.11 9.96 -14.86
C ALA A 104 0.09 11.39 -15.41
N GLY A 105 0.25 11.52 -16.75
CA GLY A 105 0.32 12.83 -17.42
C GLY A 105 1.65 13.59 -17.21
N ARG A 106 2.67 12.95 -16.66
CA ARG A 106 4.02 13.49 -16.46
C ARG A 106 5.01 12.75 -17.36
N GLU A 107 5.03 13.04 -18.65
CA GLU A 107 5.76 12.30 -19.69
C GLU A 107 7.22 12.04 -19.31
N THR A 108 7.98 13.08 -18.96
CA THR A 108 9.40 12.94 -18.59
C THR A 108 9.59 12.02 -17.37
N THR A 109 8.66 12.07 -16.39
CA THR A 109 8.72 11.20 -15.22
C THR A 109 8.39 9.76 -15.57
N GLN A 110 7.41 9.55 -16.43
CA GLN A 110 7.03 8.21 -16.92
C GLN A 110 8.16 7.59 -17.73
N GLU A 111 8.87 8.38 -18.56
CA GLU A 111 10.04 7.93 -19.31
C GLU A 111 11.18 7.49 -18.38
N GLU A 112 11.57 8.31 -17.40
CA GLU A 112 12.64 7.94 -16.46
C GLU A 112 12.24 6.74 -15.58
N PHE A 113 10.96 6.67 -15.18
CA PHE A 113 10.44 5.52 -14.45
C PHE A 113 10.46 4.25 -15.30
N PHE A 114 10.11 4.32 -16.58
CA PHE A 114 10.18 3.19 -17.52
C PHE A 114 11.61 2.65 -17.64
N HIS A 115 12.60 3.52 -17.73
CA HIS A 115 14.02 3.10 -17.78
C HIS A 115 14.46 2.48 -16.45
N THR A 116 14.04 3.05 -15.33
CA THR A 116 14.34 2.50 -14.00
C THR A 116 13.67 1.13 -13.80
N PHE A 117 12.41 1.00 -14.19
CA PHE A 117 11.69 -0.26 -14.17
C PHE A 117 12.41 -1.35 -14.98
N ASN A 118 12.74 -1.05 -16.25
CA ASN A 118 13.42 -2.02 -17.11
C ASN A 118 14.79 -2.44 -16.55
N HIS A 119 15.57 -1.51 -16.02
CA HIS A 119 16.85 -1.81 -15.39
C HIS A 119 16.68 -2.79 -14.20
N LEU A 120 15.75 -2.52 -13.31
CA LEU A 120 15.48 -3.38 -12.15
C LEU A 120 14.94 -4.76 -12.57
N TYR A 121 13.99 -4.77 -13.50
CA TYR A 121 13.39 -6.00 -14.00
C TYR A 121 14.43 -6.93 -14.65
N GLN A 122 15.28 -6.39 -15.54
CA GLN A 122 16.36 -7.13 -16.20
C GLN A 122 17.45 -7.61 -15.21
N SER A 123 17.65 -6.85 -14.12
CA SER A 123 18.60 -7.20 -13.06
C SER A 123 17.99 -8.13 -12.00
N ASN A 124 16.80 -8.71 -12.24
CA ASN A 124 16.07 -9.55 -11.30
C ASN A 124 15.90 -8.91 -9.92
N LYS A 125 15.51 -7.63 -9.89
CA LYS A 125 15.17 -6.90 -8.67
C LYS A 125 13.66 -6.80 -8.52
N GLN A 126 13.16 -6.92 -7.29
CA GLN A 126 11.72 -6.89 -7.04
C GLN A 126 11.14 -5.49 -7.25
N ILE A 127 10.03 -5.43 -7.95
CA ILE A 127 9.23 -4.21 -8.10
C ILE A 127 7.84 -4.47 -7.52
N VAL A 128 7.38 -3.56 -6.64
CA VAL A 128 6.04 -3.59 -6.08
C VAL A 128 5.41 -2.22 -6.30
N LEU A 129 4.23 -2.21 -6.87
CA LEU A 129 3.50 -0.98 -7.21
C LEU A 129 2.12 -1.01 -6.55
N THR A 130 1.62 0.15 -6.11
CA THR A 130 0.21 0.29 -5.72
C THR A 130 -0.48 1.35 -6.53
N SER A 131 -1.81 1.23 -6.64
CA SER A 131 -2.69 2.22 -7.27
C SER A 131 -4.09 2.17 -6.69
N ASP A 132 -4.87 3.22 -6.91
CA ASP A 132 -6.30 3.26 -6.59
C ASP A 132 -7.16 2.49 -7.61
N ARG A 133 -6.59 2.13 -8.78
CA ARG A 133 -7.24 1.45 -9.91
C ARG A 133 -6.26 0.56 -10.68
N PRO A 134 -6.75 -0.39 -11.50
CA PRO A 134 -5.89 -1.26 -12.30
C PRO A 134 -5.12 -0.46 -13.37
N PRO A 135 -3.97 -0.98 -13.87
CA PRO A 135 -3.07 -0.25 -14.78
C PRO A 135 -3.77 0.36 -16.00
N GLN A 136 -4.68 -0.37 -16.63
CA GLN A 136 -5.40 0.06 -17.83
C GLN A 136 -6.41 1.20 -17.60
N GLU A 137 -6.81 1.43 -16.36
CA GLU A 137 -7.74 2.51 -15.99
C GLU A 137 -7.03 3.79 -15.52
N ILE A 138 -5.70 3.78 -15.43
CA ILE A 138 -4.93 4.97 -15.08
C ILE A 138 -4.85 5.87 -16.31
N LYS A 139 -5.71 6.88 -16.36
CA LYS A 139 -5.74 7.84 -17.47
C LYS A 139 -4.39 8.54 -17.63
N ARG A 140 -3.92 8.76 -18.87
CA ARG A 140 -2.64 9.40 -19.21
C ARG A 140 -1.40 8.63 -18.70
N LEU A 141 -1.53 7.35 -18.40
CA LEU A 141 -0.39 6.47 -18.24
C LEU A 141 -0.01 5.93 -19.62
N GLU A 142 1.28 5.95 -19.95
CA GLU A 142 1.78 5.46 -21.23
C GLU A 142 1.55 3.96 -21.40
N GLU A 143 1.13 3.52 -22.57
CA GLU A 143 0.84 2.11 -22.87
C GLU A 143 2.02 1.16 -22.58
N ARG A 144 3.25 1.64 -22.80
CA ARG A 144 4.45 0.86 -22.46
C ARG A 144 4.59 0.58 -20.97
N LEU A 145 4.16 1.51 -20.09
CA LEU A 145 4.11 1.28 -18.65
C LEU A 145 2.95 0.37 -18.26
N VAL A 146 1.78 0.56 -18.84
CA VAL A 146 0.63 -0.35 -18.63
C VAL A 146 1.03 -1.79 -18.94
N SER A 147 1.65 -2.03 -20.08
CA SER A 147 2.15 -3.35 -20.46
C SER A 147 3.17 -3.92 -19.46
N ARG A 148 4.09 -3.09 -18.97
CA ARG A 148 5.08 -3.50 -17.95
C ARG A 148 4.46 -3.84 -16.62
N PHE A 149 3.45 -3.09 -16.19
CA PHE A 149 2.75 -3.35 -14.91
C PHE A 149 1.95 -4.65 -14.97
N GLN A 150 1.47 -5.02 -16.15
CA GLN A 150 0.71 -6.26 -16.39
C GLN A 150 1.58 -7.49 -16.67
N CYS A 151 2.88 -7.35 -16.94
CA CYS A 151 3.73 -8.52 -17.23
C CYS A 151 3.99 -9.43 -16.02
N GLY A 152 3.74 -8.94 -14.80
CA GLY A 152 3.83 -9.69 -13.54
C GLY A 152 2.47 -10.16 -13.03
N ILE A 153 2.19 -9.89 -11.78
CA ILE A 153 0.89 -10.20 -11.18
C ILE A 153 0.17 -8.93 -10.73
N VAL A 154 -1.08 -8.80 -11.12
CA VAL A 154 -1.98 -7.71 -10.73
C VAL A 154 -3.00 -8.30 -9.75
N VAL A 155 -3.09 -7.73 -8.56
CA VAL A 155 -4.00 -8.18 -7.51
C VAL A 155 -4.83 -7.02 -6.99
N ASP A 156 -6.08 -7.30 -6.66
CA ASP A 156 -7.00 -6.32 -6.13
C ASP A 156 -7.24 -6.50 -4.62
N ILE A 157 -7.58 -5.41 -3.96
CA ILE A 157 -8.11 -5.41 -2.60
C ILE A 157 -9.50 -4.78 -2.66
N GLN A 158 -10.51 -5.60 -2.32
CA GLN A 158 -11.90 -5.18 -2.28
C GLN A 158 -12.28 -4.55 -0.94
N PRO A 159 -13.36 -3.75 -0.88
CA PRO A 159 -13.90 -3.27 0.39
C PRO A 159 -14.16 -4.42 1.37
N PRO A 160 -13.86 -4.23 2.68
CA PRO A 160 -14.07 -5.27 3.68
C PRO A 160 -15.56 -5.52 3.92
N ASP A 161 -15.93 -6.78 4.07
CA ASP A 161 -17.24 -7.18 4.57
C ASP A 161 -17.40 -6.83 6.06
N LEU A 162 -18.60 -7.01 6.60
CA LEU A 162 -18.87 -6.69 8.00
C LEU A 162 -17.99 -7.50 8.97
N GLU A 163 -17.76 -8.77 8.68
CA GLU A 163 -16.94 -9.66 9.52
C GLU A 163 -15.50 -9.16 9.59
N LEU A 164 -14.93 -8.79 8.46
CA LEU A 164 -13.57 -8.25 8.39
C LEU A 164 -13.48 -6.87 9.06
N ARG A 165 -14.50 -6.00 8.91
CA ARG A 165 -14.55 -4.71 9.61
C ARG A 165 -14.55 -4.89 11.13
N MET A 166 -15.36 -5.83 11.64
CA MET A 166 -15.41 -6.17 13.06
C MET A 166 -14.08 -6.73 13.56
N ALA A 167 -13.45 -7.63 12.79
CA ALA A 167 -12.15 -8.19 13.11
C ALA A 167 -11.05 -7.12 13.20
N ILE A 168 -11.05 -6.14 12.27
CA ILE A 168 -10.13 -5.00 12.28
C ILE A 168 -10.33 -4.16 13.55
N LEU A 169 -11.57 -3.79 13.86
CA LEU A 169 -11.87 -2.98 15.06
C LEU A 169 -11.54 -3.72 16.35
N ASN A 170 -11.81 -5.02 16.44
CA ASN A 170 -11.44 -5.83 17.61
C ASN A 170 -9.90 -5.82 17.80
N LYS A 171 -9.14 -6.00 16.72
CA LYS A 171 -7.70 -5.93 16.78
C LYS A 171 -7.21 -4.55 17.22
N THR A 172 -7.74 -3.48 16.66
CA THR A 172 -7.41 -2.10 17.04
C THR A 172 -7.74 -1.83 18.52
N ARG A 173 -8.87 -2.35 19.01
CA ARG A 173 -9.23 -2.29 20.44
C ARG A 173 -8.19 -2.97 21.33
N ASP A 174 -7.82 -4.21 20.96
CA ASP A 174 -6.91 -5.03 21.76
C ASP A 174 -5.50 -4.42 21.79
N GLU A 175 -5.01 -3.88 20.67
CA GLU A 175 -3.72 -3.17 20.57
C GLU A 175 -3.72 -1.84 21.35
N SER A 176 -4.84 -1.13 21.39
CA SER A 176 -4.96 0.15 22.10
C SER A 176 -5.38 0.00 23.56
N ASN A 177 -5.68 -1.20 24.02
CA ASN A 177 -6.16 -1.53 25.36
C ASN A 177 -7.39 -0.70 25.81
N LYS A 178 -8.31 -0.45 24.86
CA LYS A 178 -9.50 0.40 25.07
C LYS A 178 -10.72 -0.42 25.51
N LYS A 179 -11.50 0.15 26.42
CA LYS A 179 -12.76 -0.48 26.90
C LYS A 179 -13.92 -0.07 26.02
N ILE A 180 -14.29 -0.94 25.06
CA ILE A 180 -15.48 -0.82 24.23
C ILE A 180 -16.14 -2.19 24.09
N SER A 181 -17.48 -2.25 24.18
CA SER A 181 -18.20 -3.49 24.07
C SER A 181 -18.23 -4.04 22.63
N ASN A 182 -18.42 -5.35 22.50
CA ASN A 182 -18.55 -5.97 21.17
C ASN A 182 -19.79 -5.46 20.41
N GLU A 183 -20.84 -5.07 21.11
CA GLU A 183 -22.04 -4.48 20.53
C GLU A 183 -21.73 -3.14 19.85
N MET A 184 -20.95 -2.28 20.51
CA MET A 184 -20.53 -1.00 19.94
C MET A 184 -19.55 -1.15 18.79
N ILE A 185 -18.67 -2.15 18.84
CA ILE A 185 -17.80 -2.51 17.71
C ILE A 185 -18.65 -2.93 16.50
N ALA A 186 -19.65 -3.80 16.72
CA ALA A 186 -20.56 -4.24 15.66
C ALA A 186 -21.34 -3.04 15.07
N TYR A 187 -21.80 -2.14 15.93
CA TYR A 187 -22.53 -0.95 15.51
C TYR A 187 -21.67 -0.01 14.65
N ILE A 188 -20.45 0.28 15.08
CA ILE A 188 -19.49 1.09 14.28
C ILE A 188 -19.21 0.40 12.93
N ALA A 189 -18.94 -0.92 12.95
CA ALA A 189 -18.64 -1.68 11.75
C ALA A 189 -19.82 -1.71 10.77
N GLN A 190 -21.07 -1.69 11.23
CA GLN A 190 -22.27 -1.59 10.39
C GLN A 190 -22.43 -0.19 9.76
N LYS A 191 -22.17 0.86 10.53
CA LYS A 191 -22.36 2.25 10.07
C LYS A 191 -21.28 2.74 9.14
N ILE A 192 -20.05 2.24 9.29
CA ILE A 192 -18.90 2.73 8.52
C ILE A 192 -18.48 1.67 7.51
N GLU A 193 -18.84 1.89 6.25
CA GLU A 193 -18.51 1.02 5.13
C GLU A 193 -17.36 1.55 4.27
N GLY A 194 -16.80 0.66 3.46
CA GLY A 194 -15.90 0.97 2.34
C GLY A 194 -14.43 1.10 2.72
N SER A 195 -14.03 2.04 3.55
CA SER A 195 -12.62 2.35 3.82
C SER A 195 -12.19 1.97 5.24
N ILE A 196 -11.14 1.17 5.36
CA ILE A 196 -10.54 0.80 6.67
C ILE A 196 -10.03 2.05 7.40
N ARG A 197 -9.40 2.97 6.68
CA ARG A 197 -8.93 4.25 7.27
C ARG A 197 -10.07 5.07 7.89
N ARG A 198 -11.25 5.10 7.25
CA ARG A 198 -12.43 5.76 7.81
C ARG A 198 -12.98 5.02 9.02
N LEU A 199 -12.97 3.69 8.96
CA LEU A 199 -13.43 2.82 10.04
C LEU A 199 -12.57 3.01 11.30
N GLU A 200 -11.25 2.95 11.18
CA GLU A 200 -10.30 3.19 12.28
C GLU A 200 -10.39 4.63 12.78
N GLY A 201 -10.50 5.60 11.88
CA GLY A 201 -10.68 7.01 12.26
C GLY A 201 -11.95 7.26 13.05
N ALA A 202 -13.09 6.64 12.69
CA ALA A 202 -14.33 6.73 13.43
C ALA A 202 -14.19 6.08 14.83
N PHE A 203 -13.58 4.89 14.89
CA PHE A 203 -13.30 4.21 16.15
C PHE A 203 -12.47 5.07 17.10
N ILE A 204 -11.36 5.63 16.62
CA ILE A 204 -10.49 6.51 17.42
C ILE A 204 -11.26 7.75 17.89
N LYS A 205 -12.09 8.34 17.03
CA LYS A 205 -12.90 9.53 17.35
C LYS A 205 -13.91 9.25 18.46
N VAL A 206 -14.60 8.10 18.40
CA VAL A 206 -15.56 7.68 19.43
C VAL A 206 -14.87 7.51 20.80
N ILE A 207 -13.71 6.86 20.80
CA ILE A 207 -12.93 6.67 22.02
C ILE A 207 -12.47 8.01 22.59
N ALA A 208 -11.87 8.87 21.78
CA ALA A 208 -11.40 10.18 22.22
C ALA A 208 -12.52 11.05 22.79
N TYR A 209 -13.71 10.99 22.17
CA TYR A 209 -14.88 11.72 22.65
C TYR A 209 -15.37 11.17 24.01
N SER A 210 -15.48 9.84 24.14
CA SER A 210 -15.85 9.18 25.39
C SER A 210 -14.91 9.56 26.54
N GLU A 211 -13.60 9.51 26.29
CA GLU A 211 -12.58 9.88 27.28
C GLU A 211 -12.64 11.37 27.65
N SER A 212 -12.81 12.26 26.67
CA SER A 212 -12.84 13.71 26.92
C SER A 212 -14.06 14.17 27.71
N MET A 213 -15.20 13.50 27.51
CA MET A 213 -16.48 13.82 28.15
C MET A 213 -16.75 12.97 29.41
N ASN A 214 -15.86 12.01 29.70
CA ASN A 214 -16.04 11.00 30.77
C ASN A 214 -17.41 10.31 30.69
N ARG A 215 -17.82 9.92 29.43
CA ARG A 215 -19.08 9.25 29.14
C ARG A 215 -18.84 7.84 28.60
N GLU A 216 -19.74 6.94 28.96
CA GLU A 216 -19.74 5.60 28.36
C GLU A 216 -20.07 5.64 26.87
N ILE A 217 -19.45 4.76 26.11
CA ILE A 217 -19.70 4.61 24.67
C ILE A 217 -21.05 3.93 24.49
N ASN A 218 -22.00 4.61 23.85
CA ASN A 218 -23.31 4.12 23.50
C ASN A 218 -23.68 4.57 22.07
N GLU A 219 -24.80 4.08 21.54
CA GLU A 219 -25.25 4.39 20.18
C GLU A 219 -25.45 5.89 19.92
N ALA A 220 -25.84 6.67 20.92
CA ALA A 220 -26.04 8.12 20.79
C ALA A 220 -24.73 8.89 20.66
N LEU A 221 -23.61 8.28 21.01
CA LEU A 221 -22.28 8.87 20.92
C LEU A 221 -21.57 8.57 19.59
N ILE A 222 -22.02 7.55 18.86
CA ILE A 222 -21.52 7.08 17.56
C ILE A 222 -22.31 7.73 16.42
#